data_42e0b0c36fabde9495cac6e41a383aa4
#
_entry.id   42e0b0c36fabde9495cac6e41a383aa4
#
_cell.length_a   1.000
_cell.length_b   1.000
_cell.length_c   1.000
_cell.angle_alpha   90.00
_cell.angle_beta   90.00
_cell.angle_gamma   90.00
#
_symmetry.space_group_name_H-M   'P 1'
#
loop_
_entity.id
_entity.type
_entity.pdbx_description
1 polymer ?
#
loop_
_entity_poly.entity_id
_entity_poly.type
_entity_poly.pdbx_seq_one_letter_code
_entity_poly.pdbx_strand_id
1 'polypeptide(L)'
;MTLLLLAALCGAPAEDDPIFEPGAKLKVEVGGGAGGEGPAWHPKRGVFTSGEHGIHLFDRDGKASVFREKAGTNGLLFDREGRLVACEPGRKRVTRDDLKGNVTVLTDSFGGKKYNTPNDLTIDSKDRIYFSDPRYGPRDGMEQMEAGKTVEGVYRIDPDGKVSRVIGREVERANGVLVSADDKYLFVADNNNDTVGGARKLWRFDLKPDGTIDPASKKLLHDWGTGRGPDGVKQDAKGRLYVAGGLNKPNPPAEPATDVKGGIYVFTPEGKLLAFLGVPTDEVTNCAFGGDDMKTLYVTGGGTLYSVRTTTPGRVVWPTK
;
A
#
# COMPACT_ATOMS: atom_id res chain seq x y z
N MET A 1 18.22 -26.34 35.97
CA MET A 1 18.09 -24.94 35.50
C MET A 1 17.13 -24.94 34.32
N THR A 2 15.84 -24.73 34.61
CA THR A 2 14.76 -24.84 33.62
C THR A 2 14.52 -23.45 33.02
N LEU A 3 14.83 -23.30 31.75
CA LEU A 3 14.56 -22.05 30.99
C LEU A 3 13.06 -22.02 30.68
N LEU A 4 12.32 -21.12 31.32
CA LEU A 4 10.96 -20.77 30.90
C LEU A 4 11.05 -19.88 29.64
N LEU A 5 10.63 -20.40 28.48
CA LEU A 5 10.31 -19.58 27.31
C LEU A 5 8.98 -18.85 27.59
N LEU A 6 9.03 -17.52 27.80
CA LEU A 6 7.84 -16.68 27.73
C LEU A 6 7.45 -16.53 26.24
N ALA A 7 6.48 -17.30 25.79
CA ALA A 7 5.80 -17.02 24.54
C ALA A 7 4.90 -15.78 24.77
N ALA A 8 5.24 -14.66 24.11
CA ALA A 8 4.35 -13.51 24.05
C ALA A 8 3.10 -13.92 23.26
N LEU A 9 2.02 -14.17 23.95
CA LEU A 9 0.68 -14.30 23.37
C LEU A 9 0.29 -12.93 22.80
N CYS A 10 0.41 -12.77 21.49
CA CYS A 10 -0.25 -11.70 20.76
C CYS A 10 -1.76 -12.01 20.84
N GLY A 11 -2.45 -11.47 21.83
CA GLY A 11 -3.90 -11.61 21.99
C GLY A 11 -4.61 -11.00 20.79
N ALA A 12 -5.65 -11.66 20.26
CA ALA A 12 -6.55 -11.06 19.30
C ALA A 12 -7.09 -9.74 19.88
N PRO A 13 -7.22 -8.66 19.05
CA PRO A 13 -7.72 -7.38 19.54
C PRO A 13 -9.11 -7.56 20.15
N ALA A 14 -9.33 -6.98 21.34
CA ALA A 14 -10.65 -6.95 21.95
C ALA A 14 -11.64 -6.21 21.03
N GLU A 15 -12.88 -6.67 20.91
CA GLU A 15 -13.89 -6.11 19.99
C GLU A 15 -14.23 -4.64 20.29
N ASP A 16 -13.96 -4.15 21.51
CA ASP A 16 -14.29 -2.78 21.99
C ASP A 16 -13.11 -1.80 21.97
N ASP A 17 -11.98 -2.16 21.32
CA ASP A 17 -10.80 -1.29 21.33
C ASP A 17 -10.95 -0.20 20.26
N PRO A 18 -11.08 1.09 20.64
CA PRO A 18 -11.31 2.16 19.66
C PRO A 18 -10.16 2.23 18.66
N ILE A 19 -10.50 2.39 17.39
CA ILE A 19 -9.53 2.49 16.29
C ILE A 19 -8.93 3.89 16.21
N PHE A 20 -9.81 4.89 16.26
CA PHE A 20 -9.45 6.30 16.22
C PHE A 20 -9.55 6.90 17.62
N GLU A 21 -8.73 7.90 17.93
CA GLU A 21 -8.84 8.61 19.22
C GLU A 21 -10.23 9.23 19.38
N PRO A 22 -10.80 9.26 20.60
CA PRO A 22 -12.11 9.86 20.85
C PRO A 22 -12.18 11.30 20.35
N GLY A 23 -13.16 11.58 19.47
CA GLY A 23 -13.31 12.90 18.86
C GLY A 23 -12.33 13.24 17.75
N ALA A 24 -11.47 12.32 17.34
CA ALA A 24 -10.57 12.53 16.21
C ALA A 24 -11.35 12.86 14.93
N LYS A 25 -10.89 13.89 14.22
CA LYS A 25 -11.47 14.33 12.94
C LYS A 25 -10.42 14.25 11.86
N LEU A 26 -10.87 13.91 10.66
CA LEU A 26 -10.03 14.00 9.48
C LEU A 26 -9.63 15.45 9.23
N LYS A 27 -8.33 15.72 9.16
CA LYS A 27 -7.74 17.04 8.94
C LYS A 27 -7.13 17.08 7.54
N VAL A 28 -7.35 18.15 6.80
CA VAL A 28 -6.62 18.44 5.57
C VAL A 28 -5.23 18.98 5.95
N GLU A 29 -4.18 18.34 5.47
CA GLU A 29 -2.79 18.80 5.65
C GLU A 29 -2.35 19.63 4.46
N VAL A 30 -2.54 19.12 3.24
CA VAL A 30 -2.24 19.83 2.00
C VAL A 30 -3.11 19.31 0.85
N GLY A 31 -3.54 20.20 -0.03
CA GLY A 31 -4.28 19.91 -1.27
C GLY A 31 -3.48 20.23 -2.53
N GLY A 32 -4.18 20.53 -3.63
CA GLY A 32 -3.57 21.02 -4.86
C GLY A 32 -2.70 20.01 -5.60
N GLY A 33 -3.11 18.72 -5.57
CA GLY A 33 -2.39 17.65 -6.26
C GLY A 33 -1.19 17.07 -5.51
N ALA A 34 -0.88 17.58 -4.31
CA ALA A 34 0.26 17.10 -3.52
C ALA A 34 0.03 15.73 -2.86
N GLY A 35 -1.22 15.34 -2.61
CA GLY A 35 -1.59 14.10 -1.93
C GLY A 35 -2.24 13.08 -2.85
N GLY A 36 -1.61 12.75 -3.97
CA GLY A 36 -2.15 11.84 -4.97
C GLY A 36 -2.04 10.37 -4.57
N GLU A 37 -0.86 9.94 -4.11
CA GLU A 37 -0.54 8.55 -3.82
C GLU A 37 0.63 8.38 -2.85
N GLY A 38 0.83 7.13 -2.42
CA GLY A 38 2.03 6.59 -1.80
C GLY A 38 2.57 7.38 -0.61
N PRO A 39 1.78 7.71 0.43
CA PRO A 39 2.32 8.45 1.57
C PRO A 39 3.37 7.61 2.32
N ALA A 40 4.49 8.24 2.68
CA ALA A 40 5.57 7.62 3.45
C ALA A 40 6.14 8.60 4.48
N TRP A 41 6.21 8.18 5.75
CA TRP A 41 6.70 9.02 6.84
C TRP A 41 8.21 8.91 7.04
N HIS A 42 8.86 10.06 7.18
CA HIS A 42 10.27 10.17 7.57
C HIS A 42 10.38 10.97 8.88
N PRO A 43 10.96 10.43 9.98
CA PRO A 43 10.92 11.04 11.32
C PRO A 43 11.56 12.41 11.42
N LYS A 44 12.55 12.71 10.57
CA LYS A 44 13.23 14.01 10.58
C LYS A 44 12.70 14.98 9.52
N ARG A 45 11.95 14.51 8.50
CA ARG A 45 11.55 15.35 7.37
C ARG A 45 10.06 15.60 7.30
N GLY A 46 9.22 14.61 7.63
CA GLY A 46 7.77 14.67 7.47
C GLY A 46 7.23 13.61 6.52
N VAL A 47 6.13 13.88 5.85
CA VAL A 47 5.46 12.95 4.94
C VAL A 47 5.86 13.22 3.50
N PHE A 48 6.31 12.19 2.81
CA PHE A 48 6.50 12.19 1.37
C PHE A 48 5.26 11.62 0.71
N THR A 49 4.85 12.17 -0.44
CA THR A 49 3.72 11.70 -1.23
C THR A 49 4.05 11.77 -2.71
N SER A 50 3.49 10.88 -3.49
CA SER A 50 3.45 11.00 -4.95
C SER A 50 2.27 11.88 -5.35
N GLY A 51 2.53 12.90 -6.15
CA GLY A 51 1.51 13.86 -6.57
C GLY A 51 1.78 14.41 -7.96
N GLU A 52 0.98 15.40 -8.36
CA GLU A 52 1.26 16.18 -9.56
C GLU A 52 2.66 16.79 -9.47
N HIS A 53 3.38 16.84 -10.55
CA HIS A 53 4.73 17.38 -10.64
C HIS A 53 5.86 16.53 -10.01
N GLY A 54 5.58 15.51 -9.20
CA GLY A 54 6.61 14.62 -8.66
C GLY A 54 6.38 14.13 -7.25
N ILE A 55 7.47 13.95 -6.49
CA ILE A 55 7.40 13.63 -5.06
C ILE A 55 7.29 14.93 -4.29
N HIS A 56 6.25 15.04 -3.47
CA HIS A 56 6.05 16.14 -2.54
C HIS A 56 6.54 15.78 -1.14
N LEU A 57 6.94 16.78 -0.38
CA LEU A 57 7.24 16.70 1.03
C LEU A 57 6.32 17.68 1.79
N PHE A 58 5.53 17.16 2.68
CA PHE A 58 4.87 17.91 3.74
C PHE A 58 5.75 17.78 4.99
N ASP A 59 6.50 18.85 5.30
CA ASP A 59 7.51 18.81 6.33
C ASP A 59 6.95 18.87 7.76
N ARG A 60 7.82 18.78 8.75
CA ARG A 60 7.42 18.76 10.16
C ARG A 60 6.90 20.11 10.67
N ASP A 61 7.19 21.19 9.96
CA ASP A 61 6.71 22.53 10.25
C ASP A 61 5.38 22.86 9.54
N GLY A 62 4.85 21.89 8.81
CA GLY A 62 3.58 22.00 8.10
C GLY A 62 3.70 22.66 6.71
N LYS A 63 4.91 22.77 6.15
CA LYS A 63 5.14 23.37 4.85
C LYS A 63 5.19 22.30 3.76
N ALA A 64 4.42 22.51 2.70
CA ALA A 64 4.46 21.67 1.50
C ALA A 64 5.50 22.19 0.50
N SER A 65 6.24 21.28 -0.13
CA SER A 65 7.20 21.55 -1.20
C SER A 65 7.35 20.37 -2.15
N VAL A 66 7.85 20.60 -3.35
CA VAL A 66 8.24 19.52 -4.26
C VAL A 66 9.65 19.05 -3.87
N PHE A 67 9.78 17.80 -3.45
CA PHE A 67 11.06 17.19 -3.11
C PHE A 67 11.84 16.73 -4.34
N ARG A 68 11.16 16.08 -5.30
CA ARG A 68 11.76 15.61 -6.56
C ARG A 68 10.78 15.81 -7.71
N GLU A 69 11.11 16.77 -8.59
CA GLU A 69 10.28 17.07 -9.75
C GLU A 69 10.25 15.93 -10.78
N LYS A 70 9.14 15.82 -11.50
CA LYS A 70 8.94 14.88 -12.62
C LYS A 70 9.30 13.44 -12.27
N ALA A 71 9.19 13.06 -11.01
CA ALA A 71 9.53 11.73 -10.54
C ALA A 71 8.61 10.66 -11.15
N GLY A 72 7.31 10.97 -11.32
CA GLY A 72 6.32 10.07 -11.91
C GLY A 72 6.17 8.80 -11.08
N THR A 73 6.17 8.98 -9.75
CA THR A 73 6.06 7.89 -8.78
C THR A 73 4.61 7.60 -8.41
N ASN A 74 4.39 6.41 -7.85
CA ASN A 74 3.14 5.99 -7.22
C ASN A 74 3.44 5.58 -5.78
N GLY A 75 3.51 4.30 -5.40
CA GLY A 75 3.85 3.86 -4.07
C GLY A 75 5.24 4.30 -3.61
N LEU A 76 5.34 4.74 -2.35
CA LEU A 76 6.56 5.14 -1.67
C LEU A 76 6.72 4.38 -0.37
N LEU A 77 7.96 4.05 -0.01
CA LEU A 77 8.30 3.36 1.24
C LEU A 77 9.72 3.74 1.67
N PHE A 78 9.96 3.89 2.96
CA PHE A 78 11.32 3.94 3.50
C PHE A 78 11.81 2.54 3.84
N ASP A 79 13.00 2.17 3.32
CA ASP A 79 13.66 0.93 3.70
C ASP A 79 14.32 1.04 5.09
N ARG A 80 14.91 -0.05 5.59
CA ARG A 80 15.50 -0.09 6.94
C ARG A 80 16.67 0.88 7.16
N GLU A 81 17.27 1.37 6.08
CA GLU A 81 18.33 2.37 6.12
C GLU A 81 17.81 3.81 5.96
N GLY A 82 16.49 3.98 5.87
CA GLY A 82 15.84 5.27 5.69
C GLY A 82 15.99 5.84 4.28
N ARG A 83 16.24 5.00 3.28
CA ARG A 83 16.24 5.38 1.86
C ARG A 83 14.83 5.25 1.29
N LEU A 84 14.47 6.16 0.40
CA LEU A 84 13.15 6.16 -0.20
C LEU A 84 13.09 5.19 -1.39
N VAL A 85 12.32 4.13 -1.26
CA VAL A 85 12.01 3.21 -2.36
C VAL A 85 10.72 3.68 -3.03
N ALA A 86 10.69 3.71 -4.36
CA ALA A 86 9.58 4.24 -5.14
C ALA A 86 9.26 3.37 -6.35
N CYS A 87 7.97 3.13 -6.58
CA CYS A 87 7.46 2.65 -7.86
C CYS A 87 7.35 3.82 -8.84
N GLU A 88 7.94 3.70 -10.02
CA GLU A 88 7.88 4.68 -11.11
C GLU A 88 7.12 4.09 -12.32
N PRO A 89 5.76 4.12 -12.32
CA PRO A 89 4.94 3.46 -13.35
C PRO A 89 5.23 3.96 -14.76
N GLY A 90 5.39 5.27 -14.95
CA GLY A 90 5.68 5.84 -16.27
C GLY A 90 7.04 5.42 -16.85
N ARG A 91 7.98 5.03 -16.00
CA ARG A 91 9.29 4.51 -16.39
C ARG A 91 9.39 2.99 -16.24
N LYS A 92 8.32 2.35 -15.80
CA LYS A 92 8.21 0.89 -15.65
C LYS A 92 9.32 0.29 -14.78
N ARG A 93 9.60 0.92 -13.62
CA ARG A 93 10.72 0.52 -12.76
C ARG A 93 10.47 0.77 -11.29
N VAL A 94 11.29 0.15 -10.45
CA VAL A 94 11.40 0.44 -9.01
C VAL A 94 12.77 1.05 -8.74
N THR A 95 12.80 2.11 -7.95
CA THR A 95 14.01 2.87 -7.64
C THR A 95 14.23 3.01 -6.14
N ARG A 96 15.46 3.35 -5.75
CA ARG A 96 15.86 3.72 -4.39
C ARG A 96 16.61 5.04 -4.42
N ASP A 97 16.17 5.99 -3.62
CA ASP A 97 16.73 7.34 -3.47
C ASP A 97 17.38 7.45 -2.08
N ASP A 98 18.66 7.83 -2.02
CA ASP A 98 19.41 8.03 -0.77
C ASP A 98 19.10 9.35 -0.05
N LEU A 99 18.14 10.12 -0.55
CA LEU A 99 17.75 11.46 -0.10
C LEU A 99 18.86 12.50 -0.17
N LYS A 100 19.96 12.19 -0.88
CA LYS A 100 21.11 13.10 -1.11
C LYS A 100 21.28 13.42 -2.59
N GLY A 101 20.34 12.94 -3.44
CA GLY A 101 20.32 13.19 -4.88
C GLY A 101 20.72 11.97 -5.73
N ASN A 102 21.10 10.84 -5.13
CA ASN A 102 21.42 9.63 -5.89
C ASN A 102 20.20 8.70 -5.96
N VAL A 103 19.72 8.42 -7.17
CA VAL A 103 18.63 7.50 -7.44
C VAL A 103 19.16 6.28 -8.17
N THR A 104 19.04 5.11 -7.54
CA THR A 104 19.45 3.82 -8.10
C THR A 104 18.24 3.06 -8.60
N VAL A 105 18.31 2.49 -9.80
CA VAL A 105 17.30 1.55 -10.31
C VAL A 105 17.52 0.19 -9.66
N LEU A 106 16.50 -0.31 -8.94
CA LEU A 106 16.53 -1.64 -8.32
C LEU A 106 16.15 -2.72 -9.34
N THR A 107 15.13 -2.42 -10.15
CA THR A 107 14.70 -3.28 -11.25
C THR A 107 13.86 -2.49 -12.26
N ASP A 108 13.93 -2.84 -13.53
CA ASP A 108 13.12 -2.26 -14.60
C ASP A 108 12.52 -3.31 -15.56
N SER A 109 12.75 -4.60 -15.29
CA SER A 109 12.31 -5.70 -16.14
C SER A 109 12.29 -7.03 -15.40
N PHE A 110 11.50 -7.98 -15.90
CA PHE A 110 11.46 -9.36 -15.44
C PHE A 110 11.34 -10.30 -16.64
N GLY A 111 12.19 -11.34 -16.69
CA GLY A 111 12.19 -12.31 -17.79
C GLY A 111 12.48 -11.69 -19.16
N GLY A 112 13.27 -10.61 -19.20
CA GLY A 112 13.62 -9.88 -20.42
C GLY A 112 12.53 -8.93 -20.94
N LYS A 113 11.45 -8.73 -20.18
CA LYS A 113 10.33 -7.83 -20.53
C LYS A 113 10.17 -6.73 -19.49
N LYS A 114 9.79 -5.54 -19.94
CA LYS A 114 9.45 -4.43 -19.03
C LYS A 114 8.26 -4.75 -18.17
N TYR A 115 8.16 -4.11 -17.00
CA TYR A 115 6.96 -4.14 -16.18
C TYR A 115 5.79 -3.44 -16.86
N ASN A 116 4.59 -3.67 -16.34
CA ASN A 116 3.39 -2.95 -16.79
C ASN A 116 3.41 -1.52 -16.26
N THR A 117 3.03 -1.32 -15.00
CA THR A 117 3.09 -0.03 -14.30
C THR A 117 3.30 -0.27 -12.80
N PRO A 118 4.54 -0.50 -12.32
CA PRO A 118 4.82 -0.72 -10.90
C PRO A 118 4.08 0.29 -10.02
N ASN A 119 3.30 -0.20 -9.03
CA ASN A 119 2.31 0.62 -8.35
C ASN A 119 2.59 0.79 -6.84
N ASP A 120 2.32 -0.19 -5.99
CA ASP A 120 2.55 -0.10 -4.54
C ASP A 120 3.59 -1.11 -4.08
N LEU A 121 4.11 -0.94 -2.86
CA LEU A 121 5.21 -1.75 -2.35
C LEU A 121 5.19 -1.94 -0.84
N THR A 122 5.80 -3.04 -0.41
CA THR A 122 6.02 -3.39 1.00
C THR A 122 7.39 -4.05 1.16
N ILE A 123 7.87 -4.16 2.40
CA ILE A 123 9.15 -4.79 2.71
C ILE A 123 8.99 -5.72 3.91
N ASP A 124 9.63 -6.89 3.87
CA ASP A 124 9.60 -7.85 4.96
C ASP A 124 10.78 -7.71 5.93
N SER A 125 10.85 -8.59 6.95
CA SER A 125 11.90 -8.55 7.96
C SER A 125 13.29 -8.90 7.42
N LYS A 126 13.39 -9.45 6.23
CA LYS A 126 14.63 -9.86 5.54
C LYS A 126 15.06 -8.86 4.45
N ASP A 127 14.49 -7.65 4.47
CA ASP A 127 14.75 -6.58 3.49
C ASP A 127 14.40 -6.94 2.04
N ARG A 128 13.48 -7.91 1.85
CA ARG A 128 12.94 -8.23 0.54
C ARG A 128 11.81 -7.26 0.22
N ILE A 129 11.88 -6.58 -0.91
CA ILE A 129 10.90 -5.60 -1.36
C ILE A 129 9.90 -6.30 -2.26
N TYR A 130 8.62 -6.25 -1.93
CA TYR A 130 7.53 -6.74 -2.76
C TYR A 130 6.83 -5.55 -3.40
N PHE A 131 6.53 -5.62 -4.68
CA PHE A 131 5.80 -4.57 -5.39
C PHE A 131 4.78 -5.17 -6.35
N SER A 132 3.67 -4.46 -6.53
CA SER A 132 2.63 -4.81 -7.50
C SER A 132 2.93 -4.19 -8.86
N ASP A 133 2.48 -4.87 -9.92
CA ASP A 133 2.67 -4.45 -11.31
C ASP A 133 1.36 -4.52 -12.11
N PRO A 134 0.33 -3.77 -11.71
CA PRO A 134 -0.93 -3.71 -12.43
C PRO A 134 -0.76 -3.02 -13.78
N ARG A 135 -1.82 -3.00 -14.58
CA ARG A 135 -1.94 -2.15 -15.76
C ARG A 135 -3.17 -1.27 -15.66
N TYR A 136 -2.95 0.03 -15.55
CA TYR A 136 -4.01 1.03 -15.65
C TYR A 136 -3.98 1.69 -17.04
N GLY A 137 -5.16 2.01 -17.55
CA GLY A 137 -5.32 2.54 -18.92
C GLY A 137 -5.36 1.45 -20.00
N PRO A 138 -5.06 1.78 -21.27
CA PRO A 138 -5.11 0.84 -22.39
C PRO A 138 -4.23 -0.40 -22.15
N ARG A 139 -4.78 -1.58 -22.48
CA ARG A 139 -4.08 -2.86 -22.29
C ARG A 139 -3.19 -3.26 -23.46
N ASP A 140 -3.19 -2.45 -24.51
CA ASP A 140 -2.32 -2.66 -25.67
C ASP A 140 -0.84 -2.62 -25.26
N GLY A 141 -0.07 -3.58 -25.74
CA GLY A 141 1.35 -3.64 -25.47
C GLY A 141 1.71 -3.91 -24.00
N MET A 142 0.88 -4.65 -23.25
CA MET A 142 1.29 -5.18 -21.95
C MET A 142 2.55 -6.04 -22.10
N GLU A 143 3.53 -5.73 -21.25
CA GLU A 143 4.84 -6.36 -21.32
C GLU A 143 4.86 -7.72 -20.62
N GLN A 144 4.20 -7.81 -19.46
CA GLN A 144 4.22 -9.03 -18.66
C GLN A 144 3.13 -10.00 -19.10
N MET A 145 3.58 -11.11 -19.67
CA MET A 145 2.74 -12.16 -20.25
C MET A 145 3.19 -13.54 -19.78
N GLU A 146 2.22 -14.42 -19.52
CA GLU A 146 2.44 -15.82 -19.25
C GLU A 146 1.43 -16.67 -20.02
N ALA A 147 1.90 -17.66 -20.79
CA ALA A 147 1.06 -18.50 -21.65
C ALA A 147 0.08 -17.69 -22.53
N GLY A 148 0.55 -16.57 -23.09
CA GLY A 148 -0.26 -15.69 -23.94
C GLY A 148 -1.27 -14.81 -23.24
N LYS A 149 -1.27 -14.75 -21.90
CA LYS A 149 -2.19 -13.94 -21.10
C LYS A 149 -1.42 -12.92 -20.27
N THR A 150 -2.03 -11.76 -20.07
CA THR A 150 -1.45 -10.69 -19.25
C THR A 150 -1.31 -11.11 -17.79
N VAL A 151 -0.25 -10.63 -17.13
CA VAL A 151 0.01 -10.83 -15.70
C VAL A 151 0.08 -9.46 -15.04
N GLU A 152 -0.83 -9.20 -14.11
CA GLU A 152 -0.90 -7.99 -13.29
C GLU A 152 -0.68 -8.40 -11.82
N GLY A 153 0.53 -8.91 -11.54
CA GLY A 153 0.85 -9.62 -10.31
C GLY A 153 1.74 -8.86 -9.33
N VAL A 154 2.41 -9.62 -8.48
CA VAL A 154 3.35 -9.12 -7.47
C VAL A 154 4.73 -9.73 -7.71
N TYR A 155 5.75 -8.88 -7.64
CA TYR A 155 7.15 -9.24 -7.75
C TYR A 155 7.89 -8.96 -6.46
N ARG A 156 9.02 -9.63 -6.26
CA ARG A 156 9.91 -9.45 -5.12
C ARG A 156 11.33 -9.17 -5.60
N ILE A 157 11.97 -8.17 -4.99
CA ILE A 157 13.39 -7.86 -5.15
C ILE A 157 14.09 -8.33 -3.87
N ASP A 158 15.03 -9.26 -4.00
CA ASP A 158 15.85 -9.73 -2.89
C ASP A 158 17.01 -8.74 -2.63
N PRO A 159 17.65 -8.75 -1.43
CA PRO A 159 18.76 -7.85 -1.11
C PRO A 159 19.95 -7.94 -2.07
N ASP A 160 20.17 -9.08 -2.72
CA ASP A 160 21.19 -9.30 -3.74
C ASP A 160 20.80 -8.78 -5.14
N GLY A 161 19.60 -8.20 -5.27
CA GLY A 161 19.06 -7.67 -6.53
C GLY A 161 18.32 -8.68 -7.38
N LYS A 162 18.25 -9.97 -6.96
CA LYS A 162 17.46 -10.97 -7.69
C LYS A 162 15.98 -10.64 -7.64
N VAL A 163 15.30 -10.75 -8.79
CA VAL A 163 13.86 -10.55 -8.89
C VAL A 163 13.15 -11.88 -9.11
N SER A 164 12.03 -12.05 -8.42
CA SER A 164 11.14 -13.20 -8.54
C SER A 164 9.70 -12.74 -8.67
N ARG A 165 8.87 -13.44 -9.45
CA ARG A 165 7.41 -13.25 -9.45
C ARG A 165 6.83 -14.06 -8.31
N VAL A 166 6.09 -13.41 -7.40
CA VAL A 166 5.49 -14.03 -6.21
C VAL A 166 4.03 -14.36 -6.45
N ILE A 167 3.30 -13.45 -7.11
CA ILE A 167 1.93 -13.64 -7.56
C ILE A 167 1.87 -13.43 -9.06
N GLY A 168 1.33 -14.39 -9.77
CA GLY A 168 1.13 -14.33 -11.21
C GLY A 168 -0.31 -13.96 -11.53
N ARG A 169 -1.15 -14.98 -11.64
CA ARG A 169 -2.54 -14.87 -12.06
C ARG A 169 -3.53 -15.31 -10.95
N GLU A 170 -3.04 -15.43 -9.74
CA GLU A 170 -3.85 -15.70 -8.55
C GLU A 170 -4.77 -14.54 -8.22
N VAL A 171 -4.47 -13.34 -8.71
CA VAL A 171 -5.32 -12.14 -8.67
C VAL A 171 -5.52 -11.61 -10.09
N GLU A 172 -6.52 -10.74 -10.29
CA GLU A 172 -6.78 -10.13 -11.59
C GLU A 172 -5.89 -8.91 -11.83
N ARG A 173 -5.76 -8.03 -10.80
CA ARG A 173 -4.97 -6.80 -10.86
C ARG A 173 -4.49 -6.43 -9.47
N ALA A 174 -3.25 -6.79 -9.15
CA ALA A 174 -2.64 -6.41 -7.89
C ALA A 174 -2.41 -4.89 -7.82
N ASN A 175 -2.92 -4.25 -6.77
CA ASN A 175 -2.68 -2.85 -6.43
C ASN A 175 -1.92 -2.78 -5.10
N GLY A 176 -2.55 -2.42 -3.98
CA GLY A 176 -1.90 -2.41 -2.68
C GLY A 176 -1.34 -3.77 -2.26
N VAL A 177 -0.14 -3.78 -1.70
CA VAL A 177 0.52 -4.99 -1.18
C VAL A 177 1.06 -4.75 0.22
N LEU A 178 0.94 -5.76 1.10
CA LEU A 178 1.43 -5.67 2.46
C LEU A 178 1.91 -7.03 2.96
N VAL A 179 3.16 -7.11 3.41
CA VAL A 179 3.64 -8.25 4.21
C VAL A 179 3.30 -7.99 5.68
N SER A 180 2.71 -8.99 6.36
CA SER A 180 2.40 -8.89 7.79
C SER A 180 3.67 -8.69 8.64
N ALA A 181 3.51 -8.08 9.83
CA ALA A 181 4.62 -7.74 10.70
C ALA A 181 5.46 -8.95 11.16
N ASP A 182 4.87 -10.15 11.14
CA ASP A 182 5.49 -11.43 11.50
C ASP A 182 5.94 -12.26 10.29
N ASP A 183 5.91 -11.67 9.09
CA ASP A 183 6.26 -12.29 7.79
C ASP A 183 5.45 -13.56 7.45
N LYS A 184 4.26 -13.74 8.04
CA LYS A 184 3.45 -14.94 7.79
C LYS A 184 2.47 -14.81 6.65
N TYR A 185 2.08 -13.57 6.32
CA TYR A 185 1.04 -13.31 5.33
C TYR A 185 1.46 -12.25 4.32
N LEU A 186 1.01 -12.42 3.10
CA LEU A 186 0.97 -11.39 2.07
C LEU A 186 -0.49 -11.02 1.81
N PHE A 187 -0.85 -9.76 2.06
CA PHE A 187 -2.14 -9.19 1.73
C PHE A 187 -2.04 -8.50 0.37
N VAL A 188 -3.05 -8.69 -0.47
CA VAL A 188 -3.08 -8.11 -1.82
C VAL A 188 -4.45 -7.51 -2.08
N ALA A 189 -4.46 -6.23 -2.40
CA ALA A 189 -5.60 -5.51 -2.93
C ALA A 189 -5.74 -5.85 -4.42
N ASP A 190 -6.82 -6.54 -4.79
CA ASP A 190 -7.14 -6.92 -6.16
C ASP A 190 -8.20 -5.97 -6.69
N ASN A 191 -7.79 -5.00 -7.51
CA ASN A 191 -8.65 -3.91 -7.95
C ASN A 191 -8.70 -3.77 -9.47
N ASN A 192 -9.44 -4.66 -10.13
CA ASN A 192 -9.72 -4.58 -11.56
C ASN A 192 -10.91 -3.63 -11.82
N ASN A 193 -10.70 -2.34 -11.57
CA ASN A 193 -11.73 -1.30 -11.48
C ASN A 193 -12.23 -0.73 -12.83
N ASP A 194 -11.62 -1.09 -13.96
CA ASP A 194 -12.05 -0.67 -15.30
C ASP A 194 -12.80 -1.77 -16.08
N THR A 195 -13.03 -2.91 -15.45
CA THR A 195 -13.73 -4.05 -16.04
C THR A 195 -15.05 -4.28 -15.30
N VAL A 196 -16.18 -4.33 -16.02
CA VAL A 196 -17.47 -4.72 -15.44
C VAL A 196 -17.38 -6.14 -14.89
N GLY A 197 -17.68 -6.29 -13.57
CA GLY A 197 -17.56 -7.57 -12.88
C GLY A 197 -16.12 -7.99 -12.54
N GLY A 198 -15.13 -7.12 -12.77
CA GLY A 198 -13.75 -7.36 -12.36
C GLY A 198 -13.59 -7.45 -10.84
N ALA A 199 -12.50 -8.05 -10.38
CA ALA A 199 -12.24 -8.23 -8.96
C ALA A 199 -12.14 -6.91 -8.20
N ARG A 200 -12.79 -6.85 -7.02
CA ARG A 200 -12.78 -5.74 -6.06
C ARG A 200 -12.55 -6.31 -4.67
N LYS A 201 -11.41 -7.00 -4.46
CA LYS A 201 -11.23 -7.95 -3.36
C LYS A 201 -9.94 -7.72 -2.60
N LEU A 202 -10.01 -7.90 -1.29
CA LEU A 202 -8.82 -8.02 -0.45
C LEU A 202 -8.52 -9.49 -0.19
N TRP A 203 -7.34 -9.93 -0.60
CA TRP A 203 -6.88 -11.30 -0.45
C TRP A 203 -5.77 -11.42 0.60
N ARG A 204 -5.70 -12.56 1.27
CA ARG A 204 -4.57 -12.98 2.08
C ARG A 204 -4.00 -14.28 1.53
N PHE A 205 -2.68 -14.38 1.49
CA PHE A 205 -1.91 -15.58 1.18
C PHE A 205 -0.95 -15.88 2.32
N ASP A 206 -0.72 -17.16 2.62
CA ASP A 206 0.35 -17.56 3.53
C ASP A 206 1.69 -17.33 2.84
N LEU A 207 2.59 -16.63 3.54
CA LEU A 207 3.94 -16.31 3.07
C LEU A 207 4.92 -17.31 3.67
N LYS A 208 5.66 -17.99 2.80
CA LYS A 208 6.69 -18.96 3.23
C LYS A 208 7.97 -18.24 3.65
N PRO A 209 8.84 -18.89 4.47
CA PRO A 209 10.10 -18.28 4.91
C PRO A 209 11.05 -17.87 3.78
N ASP A 210 10.96 -18.51 2.62
CA ASP A 210 11.70 -18.15 1.42
C ASP A 210 11.12 -16.94 0.66
N GLY A 211 9.97 -16.40 1.12
CA GLY A 211 9.29 -15.25 0.54
C GLY A 211 8.43 -15.56 -0.66
N THR A 212 8.14 -16.82 -0.91
CA THR A 212 7.09 -17.26 -1.85
C THR A 212 5.77 -17.41 -1.12
N ILE A 213 4.66 -17.36 -1.86
CA ILE A 213 3.34 -17.65 -1.29
C ILE A 213 3.01 -19.14 -1.41
N ASP A 214 2.01 -19.56 -0.64
CA ASP A 214 1.25 -20.78 -0.92
C ASP A 214 -0.03 -20.40 -1.68
N PRO A 215 -0.16 -20.67 -2.98
CA PRO A 215 -1.37 -20.32 -3.74
C PRO A 215 -2.64 -21.00 -3.22
N ALA A 216 -2.52 -22.20 -2.61
CA ALA A 216 -3.65 -22.90 -2.03
C ALA A 216 -4.20 -22.24 -0.76
N SER A 217 -3.43 -21.40 -0.10
CA SER A 217 -3.82 -20.64 1.09
C SER A 217 -4.65 -19.38 0.80
N LYS A 218 -4.90 -19.07 -0.49
CA LYS A 218 -5.64 -17.87 -0.92
C LYS A 218 -6.97 -17.76 -0.17
N LYS A 219 -7.12 -16.70 0.62
CA LYS A 219 -8.32 -16.44 1.43
C LYS A 219 -8.88 -15.06 1.10
N LEU A 220 -10.18 -15.01 0.80
CA LEU A 220 -10.92 -13.77 0.67
C LEU A 220 -11.14 -13.17 2.06
N LEU A 221 -10.72 -11.89 2.24
CA LEU A 221 -10.97 -11.13 3.45
C LEU A 221 -12.18 -10.21 3.30
N HIS A 222 -12.29 -9.52 2.16
CA HIS A 222 -13.42 -8.65 1.86
C HIS A 222 -13.64 -8.51 0.36
N ASP A 223 -14.89 -8.30 -0.04
CA ASP A 223 -15.32 -8.05 -1.42
C ASP A 223 -16.18 -6.77 -1.46
N TRP A 224 -15.70 -5.75 -2.19
CA TRP A 224 -16.42 -4.49 -2.39
C TRP A 224 -17.52 -4.58 -3.47
N GLY A 225 -17.75 -5.78 -4.02
CA GLY A 225 -18.80 -6.04 -5.00
C GLY A 225 -18.65 -5.21 -6.27
N THR A 226 -19.62 -4.35 -6.56
CA THR A 226 -19.63 -3.48 -7.73
C THR A 226 -19.15 -2.04 -7.45
N GLY A 227 -18.61 -1.78 -6.24
CA GLY A 227 -18.00 -0.50 -5.90
C GLY A 227 -16.54 -0.44 -6.31
N ARG A 228 -15.87 0.67 -6.00
CA ARG A 228 -14.41 0.76 -6.09
C ARG A 228 -13.80 -0.18 -5.07
N GLY A 229 -12.90 -1.04 -5.52
CA GLY A 229 -12.17 -2.00 -4.70
C GLY A 229 -11.09 -1.38 -3.83
N PRO A 230 -10.30 -2.25 -3.18
CA PRO A 230 -9.20 -1.82 -2.32
C PRO A 230 -8.03 -1.28 -3.16
N ASP A 231 -7.36 -0.28 -2.60
CA ASP A 231 -6.14 0.33 -3.14
C ASP A 231 -4.98 0.09 -2.15
N GLY A 232 -4.35 1.10 -1.57
CA GLY A 232 -3.27 0.93 -0.62
C GLY A 232 -3.69 0.23 0.68
N VAL A 233 -2.78 -0.57 1.25
CA VAL A 233 -3.00 -1.35 2.49
C VAL A 233 -1.85 -1.13 3.46
N LYS A 234 -2.14 -0.82 4.73
CA LYS A 234 -1.16 -0.69 5.81
C LYS A 234 -1.64 -1.42 7.06
N GLN A 235 -0.75 -1.62 8.04
CA GLN A 235 -1.03 -2.38 9.26
C GLN A 235 -0.62 -1.59 10.50
N ASP A 236 -1.40 -1.71 11.58
CA ASP A 236 -0.99 -1.22 12.89
C ASP A 236 -0.25 -2.28 13.72
N ALA A 237 0.24 -1.88 14.89
CA ALA A 237 0.99 -2.76 15.79
C ALA A 237 0.16 -3.92 16.39
N LYS A 238 -1.18 -3.87 16.29
CA LYS A 238 -2.09 -4.95 16.67
C LYS A 238 -2.47 -5.86 15.50
N GLY A 239 -1.90 -5.62 14.32
CA GLY A 239 -2.14 -6.42 13.13
C GLY A 239 -3.41 -6.03 12.36
N ARG A 240 -4.14 -4.98 12.74
CA ARG A 240 -5.32 -4.52 12.01
C ARG A 240 -4.91 -3.90 10.68
N LEU A 241 -5.68 -4.17 9.63
CA LEU A 241 -5.43 -3.71 8.27
C LEU A 241 -6.20 -2.42 8.01
N TYR A 242 -5.53 -1.40 7.53
CA TYR A 242 -6.08 -0.13 7.09
C TYR A 242 -6.04 -0.10 5.56
N VAL A 243 -7.20 -0.13 4.93
CA VAL A 243 -7.35 -0.31 3.48
C VAL A 243 -8.04 0.91 2.89
N ALA A 244 -7.39 1.59 1.97
CA ALA A 244 -7.99 2.63 1.16
C ALA A 244 -8.91 1.99 0.11
N GLY A 245 -10.06 2.60 -0.19
CA GLY A 245 -10.98 2.10 -1.21
C GLY A 245 -12.33 2.81 -1.20
N GLY A 246 -13.22 2.35 -2.06
CA GLY A 246 -14.54 2.95 -2.25
C GLY A 246 -14.54 4.25 -3.05
N LEU A 247 -15.74 4.69 -3.45
CA LEU A 247 -15.97 5.98 -4.12
C LEU A 247 -17.21 6.68 -3.53
N ASN A 248 -17.13 8.00 -3.37
CA ASN A 248 -18.28 8.81 -3.00
C ASN A 248 -19.22 9.04 -4.19
N LYS A 249 -18.66 9.12 -5.40
CA LYS A 249 -19.38 9.25 -6.66
C LYS A 249 -19.24 7.98 -7.48
N PRO A 250 -20.32 7.26 -7.79
CA PRO A 250 -20.27 6.08 -8.65
C PRO A 250 -19.63 6.38 -10.01
N ASN A 251 -18.94 5.39 -10.56
CA ASN A 251 -18.29 5.45 -11.88
C ASN A 251 -18.81 4.31 -12.79
N PRO A 252 -20.07 4.39 -13.28
CA PRO A 252 -20.63 3.37 -14.16
C PRO A 252 -19.93 3.37 -15.54
N PRO A 253 -19.89 2.23 -16.27
CA PRO A 253 -20.52 0.96 -15.88
C PRO A 253 -19.64 0.09 -14.94
N ALA A 254 -18.39 0.42 -14.75
CA ALA A 254 -17.46 -0.47 -14.03
C ALA A 254 -17.65 -0.43 -12.49
N GLU A 255 -18.04 0.71 -11.93
CA GLU A 255 -18.16 0.94 -10.48
C GLU A 255 -19.49 1.64 -10.14
N PRO A 256 -20.64 0.98 -10.38
CA PRO A 256 -21.95 1.61 -10.23
C PRO A 256 -22.48 1.71 -8.80
N ALA A 257 -21.84 1.07 -7.79
CA ALA A 257 -22.34 1.04 -6.42
C ALA A 257 -22.41 2.44 -5.80
N THR A 258 -23.49 2.73 -5.07
CA THR A 258 -23.73 4.01 -4.40
C THR A 258 -23.49 3.96 -2.90
N ASP A 259 -23.34 2.77 -2.34
CA ASP A 259 -23.20 2.46 -0.90
C ASP A 259 -21.77 2.12 -0.47
N VAL A 260 -20.86 1.90 -1.42
CA VAL A 260 -19.43 1.66 -1.18
C VAL A 260 -18.69 2.99 -1.18
N LYS A 261 -18.65 3.65 -0.03
CA LYS A 261 -18.12 5.02 0.10
C LYS A 261 -16.59 5.07 0.12
N GLY A 262 -16.03 6.18 -0.37
CA GLY A 262 -14.61 6.47 -0.33
C GLY A 262 -14.09 6.66 1.10
N GLY A 263 -13.05 5.91 1.49
CA GLY A 263 -12.50 6.02 2.83
C GLY A 263 -11.46 4.96 3.18
N ILE A 264 -11.15 4.90 4.46
CA ILE A 264 -10.29 3.87 5.06
C ILE A 264 -11.17 2.85 5.77
N TYR A 265 -11.12 1.63 5.29
CA TYR A 265 -11.75 0.45 5.88
C TYR A 265 -10.75 -0.23 6.81
N VAL A 266 -11.12 -0.46 8.08
CA VAL A 266 -10.24 -1.11 9.05
C VAL A 266 -10.74 -2.50 9.35
N PHE A 267 -9.89 -3.52 9.12
CA PHE A 267 -10.23 -4.93 9.30
C PHE A 267 -9.32 -5.61 10.33
N THR A 268 -9.82 -6.70 10.91
CA THR A 268 -8.92 -7.69 11.52
C THR A 268 -8.11 -8.42 10.42
N PRO A 269 -6.99 -9.10 10.76
CA PRO A 269 -6.24 -9.91 9.80
C PRO A 269 -7.05 -11.07 9.18
N GLU A 270 -8.20 -11.42 9.78
CA GLU A 270 -9.12 -12.47 9.31
C GLU A 270 -10.21 -11.92 8.38
N GLY A 271 -10.35 -10.57 8.26
CA GLY A 271 -11.28 -9.89 7.37
C GLY A 271 -12.58 -9.38 8.01
N LYS A 272 -12.68 -9.35 9.36
CA LYS A 272 -13.82 -8.70 10.04
C LYS A 272 -13.65 -7.18 9.97
N LEU A 273 -14.64 -6.46 9.43
CA LEU A 273 -14.66 -4.99 9.42
C LEU A 273 -14.86 -4.48 10.85
N LEU A 274 -13.96 -3.62 11.31
CA LEU A 274 -13.95 -3.01 12.64
C LEU A 274 -14.41 -1.55 12.63
N ALA A 275 -13.99 -0.79 11.60
CA ALA A 275 -14.31 0.62 11.46
C ALA A 275 -14.24 1.08 10.01
N PHE A 276 -14.90 2.21 9.73
CA PHE A 276 -14.80 2.94 8.47
C PHE A 276 -14.58 4.43 8.75
N LEU A 277 -13.60 5.04 8.12
CA LEU A 277 -13.34 6.47 8.11
C LEU A 277 -13.64 7.04 6.74
N GLY A 278 -14.73 7.77 6.59
CA GLY A 278 -15.07 8.43 5.32
C GLY A 278 -14.07 9.54 4.97
N VAL A 279 -13.64 9.59 3.71
CA VAL A 279 -12.79 10.63 3.13
C VAL A 279 -13.60 11.40 2.10
N PRO A 280 -13.64 12.75 2.15
CA PRO A 280 -14.59 13.52 1.34
C PRO A 280 -14.23 13.62 -0.15
N THR A 281 -12.99 13.33 -0.52
CA THR A 281 -12.52 13.39 -1.91
C THR A 281 -12.39 12.00 -2.52
N ASP A 282 -12.67 11.87 -3.79
CA ASP A 282 -12.39 10.69 -4.60
C ASP A 282 -11.10 10.93 -5.41
N GLU A 283 -10.32 9.95 -5.70
CA GLU A 283 -10.32 8.58 -5.18
C GLU A 283 -9.48 8.51 -3.90
N VAL A 284 -9.85 7.65 -2.95
CA VAL A 284 -9.00 7.38 -1.76
C VAL A 284 -8.01 6.29 -2.15
N THR A 285 -6.75 6.65 -2.25
CA THR A 285 -5.74 5.82 -2.90
C THR A 285 -4.86 5.05 -1.92
N ASN A 286 -4.36 5.69 -0.85
CA ASN A 286 -3.41 5.03 0.05
C ASN A 286 -3.44 5.64 1.45
N CYS A 287 -2.71 5.03 2.39
CA CYS A 287 -2.46 5.61 3.70
C CYS A 287 -1.07 5.25 4.22
N ALA A 288 -0.60 5.96 5.25
CA ALA A 288 0.63 5.64 5.96
C ALA A 288 0.56 6.10 7.41
N PHE A 289 1.18 5.35 8.30
CA PHE A 289 1.36 5.78 9.67
C PHE A 289 2.60 6.65 9.82
N GLY A 290 2.52 7.66 10.70
CA GLY A 290 3.62 8.54 11.01
C GLY A 290 3.37 9.32 12.31
N GLY A 291 4.08 10.44 12.46
CA GLY A 291 4.17 11.17 13.71
C GLY A 291 5.21 10.54 14.67
N ASP A 292 5.60 11.25 15.72
CA ASP A 292 6.64 10.79 16.64
C ASP A 292 6.23 9.53 17.42
N ASP A 293 4.95 9.36 17.66
CA ASP A 293 4.35 8.20 18.32
C ASP A 293 3.78 7.16 17.34
N MET A 294 3.93 7.40 16.02
CA MET A 294 3.38 6.57 14.94
C MET A 294 1.85 6.39 14.99
N LYS A 295 1.13 7.28 15.66
CA LYS A 295 -0.35 7.24 15.78
C LYS A 295 -1.06 8.23 14.87
N THR A 296 -0.37 8.89 13.97
CA THR A 296 -1.00 9.70 12.93
C THR A 296 -1.14 8.86 11.68
N LEU A 297 -2.38 8.62 11.26
CA LEU A 297 -2.66 8.01 9.96
C LEU A 297 -2.78 9.13 8.93
N TYR A 298 -1.88 9.18 7.98
CA TYR A 298 -1.96 10.01 6.80
C TYR A 298 -2.72 9.28 5.70
N VAL A 299 -3.58 9.98 4.97
CA VAL A 299 -4.42 9.41 3.92
C VAL A 299 -4.33 10.26 2.68
N THR A 300 -4.12 9.66 1.53
CA THR A 300 -4.15 10.32 0.22
C THR A 300 -5.49 10.08 -0.47
N GLY A 301 -6.03 11.14 -1.07
CA GLY A 301 -7.29 11.04 -1.81
C GLY A 301 -7.61 12.30 -2.59
N GLY A 302 -7.93 12.17 -3.88
CA GLY A 302 -8.28 13.29 -4.76
C GLY A 302 -7.21 14.38 -4.81
N GLY A 303 -5.92 14.02 -4.77
CA GLY A 303 -4.81 14.96 -4.76
C GLY A 303 -4.60 15.70 -3.43
N THR A 304 -5.27 15.26 -2.36
CA THR A 304 -5.21 15.85 -1.01
C THR A 304 -4.58 14.88 -0.02
N LEU A 305 -3.68 15.39 0.82
CA LEU A 305 -3.16 14.68 1.99
C LEU A 305 -3.99 15.05 3.20
N TYR A 306 -4.54 14.03 3.85
CA TYR A 306 -5.26 14.13 5.11
C TYR A 306 -4.48 13.49 6.24
N SER A 307 -4.88 13.79 7.48
CA SER A 307 -4.44 13.07 8.67
C SER A 307 -5.57 12.85 9.66
N VAL A 308 -5.43 11.78 10.46
CA VAL A 308 -6.31 11.47 11.59
C VAL A 308 -5.52 10.77 12.69
N ARG A 309 -5.91 10.93 13.94
CA ARG A 309 -5.27 10.26 15.07
C ARG A 309 -5.87 8.88 15.31
N THR A 310 -5.01 7.88 15.49
CA THR A 310 -5.35 6.50 15.86
C THR A 310 -4.94 6.20 17.31
N THR A 311 -5.60 5.25 17.94
CA THR A 311 -5.25 4.80 19.30
C THR A 311 -4.02 3.91 19.35
N THR A 312 -3.77 3.16 18.28
CA THR A 312 -2.67 2.21 18.15
C THR A 312 -1.65 2.72 17.14
N PRO A 313 -0.35 2.63 17.42
CA PRO A 313 0.68 3.04 16.47
C PRO A 313 0.69 2.12 15.25
N GLY A 314 1.06 2.68 14.11
CA GLY A 314 1.28 1.92 12.89
C GLY A 314 2.50 0.99 12.99
N ARG A 315 2.46 -0.08 12.18
CA ARG A 315 3.61 -0.95 11.96
C ARG A 315 4.36 -0.48 10.73
N VAL A 316 5.62 -0.09 10.92
CA VAL A 316 6.54 0.30 9.84
C VAL A 316 7.86 -0.44 10.03
N VAL A 317 8.61 -0.59 8.96
CA VAL A 317 9.94 -1.22 9.01
C VAL A 317 11.02 -0.23 9.41
N TRP A 318 10.77 1.04 9.20
CA TRP A 318 11.63 2.15 9.56
C TRP A 318 10.80 3.41 9.86
N PRO A 319 11.15 4.23 10.87
CA PRO A 319 12.25 3.99 11.79
C PRO A 319 12.01 2.81 12.71
N THR A 320 13.03 2.02 12.95
CA THR A 320 13.00 1.01 14.02
C THR A 320 13.04 1.73 15.36
N LYS A 321 12.11 1.37 16.26
CA LYS A 321 12.13 1.84 17.65
C LYS A 321 13.17 1.08 18.45
#